data_b2ea090f2e22f77f790118ee270bbe33
#
_entry.id   b2ea090f2e22f77f790118ee270bbe33
#
_cell.length_a   1.000
_cell.length_b   1.000
_cell.length_c   1.000
_cell.angle_alpha   90.00
_cell.angle_beta   90.00
_cell.angle_gamma   90.00
#
_symmetry.space_group_name_H-M   'P 1'
#
loop_
_entity.id
_entity.type
_entity.pdbx_description
1 polymer ?
#
loop_
_entity_poly.entity_id
_entity_poly.type
_entity_poly.pdbx_seq_one_letter_code
_entity_poly.pdbx_strand_id
1 'polypeptide(L)'
;MRILLIHSDYLNYNVKNKTPVAEEIEDAKKQGAFDESLVVFTAVEKDDENNPQGIVKNLVKEVIKTNNQVKAENIVLYPYAHLSSSLSSPKVAVQVLKDAEEALNAEGLNVKRVPFGWYKAFEISCKGHPLSELSRTIAAEEEEEDEVEKKPSSWSILDGDKIIDIDDFKFENDQLEKLVSYELGTGASDAGEPPHVKLMREKELCDYESASDVGNLKWFPKGRLVRDLLADYVYNLVVDQGAMPIETPIFYDLDNEAINVHAAKFGERQYRTDTKKNLMLRFACCFGAFRVMADPFITWKNLPAKLYELSTYSFRFEKKGEVVGLKRLRAFTMPDFHSFCADMNSTLEEFSKQTDMCIQTGVDLDVNYEIIFRATKDFYDENKDWMYSIGKKIGKPVLLEILPERKHYWSCKIDFAAIDYLGRPIENPTVQIDVESGKRFDITYLGEDGKEHYPTILHCSPTGSIERVICSLLEKTAIELDEKAPMLPTWLSPIEVRIITVGEDHKDFANELYDKINAENIRVDVDDRDESVGKKIRNAATEWIPYIFVVGDNEKESGVFSVTVRESGEKVDMTVDELIKEVLDKTKGMPYRGLPLPKDISTRINFQ
;
A
#
# COMPACT_ATOMS: atom_id res chain seq x y z
N MET A 1 -8.31 -3.78 -26.53
CA MET A 1 -7.64 -3.67 -27.85
C MET A 1 -6.14 -3.58 -27.64
N ARG A 2 -5.34 -4.31 -28.43
CA ARG A 2 -3.88 -4.19 -28.40
C ARG A 2 -3.37 -3.44 -29.60
N ILE A 3 -2.41 -2.54 -29.40
CA ILE A 3 -1.78 -1.79 -30.47
C ILE A 3 -0.26 -1.80 -30.33
N LEU A 4 0.41 -1.76 -31.49
CA LEU A 4 1.84 -1.53 -31.62
C LEU A 4 2.01 -0.34 -32.56
N LEU A 5 2.54 0.77 -32.04
CA LEU A 5 2.84 1.97 -32.82
C LEU A 5 4.30 1.93 -33.27
N ILE A 6 4.54 2.11 -34.56
CA ILE A 6 5.88 2.16 -35.13
C ILE A 6 6.02 3.47 -35.91
N HIS A 7 6.96 4.33 -35.47
CA HIS A 7 7.38 5.50 -36.26
C HIS A 7 8.39 5.07 -37.31
N SER A 8 8.00 5.21 -38.57
CA SER A 8 8.74 4.65 -39.70
C SER A 8 9.06 5.67 -40.77
N ASP A 9 10.19 5.47 -41.46
CA ASP A 9 10.54 6.24 -42.65
C ASP A 9 9.56 5.96 -43.76
N TYR A 10 9.15 4.68 -43.90
CA TYR A 10 8.10 4.27 -44.83
C TYR A 10 7.41 2.99 -44.40
N LEU A 11 6.17 2.80 -44.88
CA LEU A 11 5.46 1.53 -44.93
C LEU A 11 4.94 1.29 -46.33
N ASN A 12 5.30 0.15 -46.92
CA ASN A 12 4.73 -0.36 -48.17
C ASN A 12 3.94 -1.61 -47.90
N TYR A 13 2.75 -1.76 -48.50
CA TYR A 13 2.03 -3.02 -48.42
C TYR A 13 1.43 -3.43 -49.76
N ASN A 14 1.23 -4.74 -49.94
CA ASN A 14 0.57 -5.31 -51.11
C ASN A 14 -0.30 -6.49 -50.64
N VAL A 15 -1.60 -6.44 -50.98
CA VAL A 15 -2.57 -7.49 -50.71
C VAL A 15 -2.28 -8.70 -51.57
N LYS A 16 -2.30 -9.90 -50.96
CA LYS A 16 -2.07 -11.19 -51.68
C LYS A 16 -3.38 -11.96 -51.83
N ASN A 17 -3.79 -12.67 -50.79
CA ASN A 17 -4.96 -13.57 -50.83
C ASN A 17 -6.05 -13.08 -49.86
N LYS A 18 -7.32 -13.34 -50.24
CA LYS A 18 -8.50 -13.08 -49.44
C LYS A 18 -8.72 -14.15 -48.39
N THR A 19 -8.98 -13.77 -47.14
CA THR A 19 -9.47 -14.71 -46.12
C THR A 19 -11.01 -14.75 -46.14
N PRO A 20 -11.66 -15.75 -45.50
CA PRO A 20 -13.12 -15.81 -45.41
C PRO A 20 -13.78 -14.58 -44.74
N VAL A 21 -13.01 -13.80 -43.96
CA VAL A 21 -13.47 -12.64 -43.19
C VAL A 21 -13.00 -11.28 -43.80
N ALA A 22 -12.47 -11.34 -45.01
CA ALA A 22 -11.94 -10.14 -45.67
C ALA A 22 -13.05 -9.21 -46.11
N GLU A 23 -12.85 -7.91 -45.81
CA GLU A 23 -13.72 -6.85 -46.36
C GLU A 23 -13.58 -6.72 -47.88
N GLU A 24 -14.65 -6.28 -48.56
CA GLU A 24 -14.59 -5.91 -49.96
C GLU A 24 -13.84 -4.59 -50.12
N ILE A 25 -12.94 -4.51 -51.07
CA ILE A 25 -12.05 -3.36 -51.31
C ILE A 25 -11.98 -3.01 -52.80
N GLU A 26 -11.80 -1.73 -53.07
CA GLU A 26 -11.48 -1.23 -54.40
C GLU A 26 -10.04 -1.58 -54.78
N ASP A 27 -9.75 -1.64 -56.09
CA ASP A 27 -8.43 -1.98 -56.61
C ASP A 27 -7.34 -1.02 -56.09
N ALA A 28 -7.69 0.22 -55.90
CA ALA A 28 -6.77 1.25 -55.37
C ALA A 28 -6.26 0.95 -53.93
N LYS A 29 -7.01 0.13 -53.13
CA LYS A 29 -6.64 -0.25 -51.77
C LYS A 29 -5.86 -1.56 -51.70
N LYS A 30 -5.59 -2.20 -52.84
CA LYS A 30 -4.80 -3.46 -52.88
C LYS A 30 -3.31 -3.24 -52.62
N GLN A 31 -2.82 -2.02 -52.75
CA GLN A 31 -1.45 -1.65 -52.46
C GLN A 31 -1.41 -0.25 -51.85
N GLY A 32 -0.38 0.06 -51.10
CA GLY A 32 -0.13 1.40 -50.56
C GLY A 32 1.34 1.60 -50.19
N ALA A 33 1.76 2.84 -50.31
CA ALA A 33 3.08 3.32 -49.90
C ALA A 33 2.91 4.61 -49.11
N PHE A 34 3.49 4.70 -47.92
CA PHE A 34 3.35 5.80 -46.98
C PHE A 34 4.74 6.13 -46.41
N ASP A 35 5.24 7.31 -46.70
CA ASP A 35 6.47 7.83 -46.16
C ASP A 35 6.17 8.57 -44.84
N GLU A 36 7.19 8.79 -43.98
CA GLU A 36 7.08 9.50 -42.71
C GLU A 36 5.81 9.16 -41.93
N SER A 37 5.68 7.85 -41.58
CA SER A 37 4.42 7.34 -41.06
C SER A 37 4.48 6.83 -39.63
N LEU A 38 3.42 7.10 -38.88
CA LEU A 38 3.11 6.40 -37.63
C LEU A 38 2.17 5.21 -37.96
N VAL A 39 2.76 4.02 -38.02
CA VAL A 39 2.00 2.80 -38.30
C VAL A 39 1.44 2.26 -36.98
N VAL A 40 0.13 2.12 -36.92
CA VAL A 40 -0.61 1.63 -35.77
C VAL A 40 -1.11 0.21 -36.09
N PHE A 41 -0.32 -0.79 -35.74
CA PHE A 41 -0.76 -2.19 -35.81
C PHE A 41 -1.81 -2.42 -34.75
N THR A 42 -2.98 -2.97 -35.12
CA THR A 42 -4.15 -3.05 -34.24
C THR A 42 -4.75 -4.44 -34.20
N ALA A 43 -5.04 -4.95 -32.99
CA ALA A 43 -5.86 -6.12 -32.76
C ALA A 43 -7.03 -5.75 -31.85
N VAL A 44 -8.24 -5.75 -32.39
CA VAL A 44 -9.47 -5.58 -31.61
C VAL A 44 -9.76 -6.88 -30.89
N GLU A 45 -9.94 -6.84 -29.58
CA GLU A 45 -10.12 -8.00 -28.71
C GLU A 45 -11.60 -8.26 -28.41
N LYS A 46 -11.92 -9.43 -27.89
CA LYS A 46 -13.30 -9.85 -27.62
C LYS A 46 -13.98 -8.92 -26.60
N ASP A 47 -13.25 -8.47 -25.57
CA ASP A 47 -13.78 -7.61 -24.54
C ASP A 47 -14.10 -6.21 -25.07
N ASP A 48 -13.50 -5.78 -26.17
CA ASP A 48 -13.77 -4.49 -26.83
C ASP A 48 -15.19 -4.44 -27.43
N GLU A 49 -15.85 -5.60 -27.64
CA GLU A 49 -17.21 -5.69 -28.13
C GLU A 49 -18.23 -5.11 -27.15
N ASN A 50 -17.89 -5.02 -25.85
CA ASN A 50 -18.76 -4.50 -24.82
C ASN A 50 -18.93 -2.97 -24.91
N ASN A 51 -17.88 -2.24 -25.34
CA ASN A 51 -17.91 -0.79 -25.54
C ASN A 51 -17.01 -0.36 -26.73
N PRO A 52 -17.40 -0.63 -27.98
CA PRO A 52 -16.59 -0.28 -29.15
C PRO A 52 -16.31 1.22 -29.30
N GLN A 53 -17.26 2.09 -28.90
CA GLN A 53 -17.10 3.54 -29.00
C GLN A 53 -16.07 4.08 -28.00
N GLY A 54 -16.04 3.55 -26.77
CA GLY A 54 -15.02 3.88 -25.79
C GLY A 54 -13.61 3.46 -26.25
N ILE A 55 -13.51 2.30 -26.92
CA ILE A 55 -12.24 1.84 -27.54
C ILE A 55 -11.79 2.80 -28.64
N VAL A 56 -12.69 3.25 -29.52
CA VAL A 56 -12.38 4.23 -30.59
C VAL A 56 -11.86 5.52 -29.95
N LYS A 57 -12.59 6.08 -28.97
CA LYS A 57 -12.22 7.33 -28.28
C LYS A 57 -10.80 7.25 -27.71
N ASN A 58 -10.48 6.16 -27.01
CA ASN A 58 -9.18 5.99 -26.36
C ASN A 58 -8.04 5.67 -27.34
N LEU A 59 -8.34 4.92 -28.42
CA LEU A 59 -7.39 4.72 -29.51
C LEU A 59 -7.02 6.06 -30.16
N VAL A 60 -7.99 6.90 -30.47
CA VAL A 60 -7.80 8.24 -31.05
C VAL A 60 -6.93 9.11 -30.14
N LYS A 61 -7.25 9.15 -28.84
CA LYS A 61 -6.47 9.89 -27.83
C LYS A 61 -5.00 9.45 -27.79
N GLU A 62 -4.73 8.14 -27.76
CA GLU A 62 -3.34 7.62 -27.69
C GLU A 62 -2.58 7.87 -28.99
N VAL A 63 -3.23 7.72 -30.16
CA VAL A 63 -2.61 7.98 -31.46
C VAL A 63 -2.26 9.47 -31.60
N ILE A 64 -3.15 10.39 -31.24
CA ILE A 64 -2.89 11.84 -31.24
C ILE A 64 -1.74 12.18 -30.31
N LYS A 65 -1.77 11.66 -29.08
CA LYS A 65 -0.71 11.87 -28.08
C LYS A 65 0.65 11.43 -28.60
N THR A 66 0.72 10.24 -29.20
CA THR A 66 1.98 9.72 -29.76
C THR A 66 2.42 10.53 -30.98
N ASN A 67 1.50 10.87 -31.89
CA ASN A 67 1.82 11.64 -33.08
C ASN A 67 2.30 13.06 -32.76
N ASN A 68 1.79 13.70 -31.72
CA ASN A 68 2.28 15.00 -31.24
C ASN A 68 3.75 14.95 -30.80
N GLN A 69 4.24 13.79 -30.37
CA GLN A 69 5.63 13.59 -29.95
C GLN A 69 6.55 13.25 -31.14
N VAL A 70 6.10 12.37 -32.03
CA VAL A 70 6.93 11.87 -33.15
C VAL A 70 6.77 12.69 -34.43
N LYS A 71 5.65 13.42 -34.60
CA LYS A 71 5.31 14.32 -35.72
C LYS A 71 5.36 13.64 -37.08
N ALA A 72 4.83 12.41 -37.17
CA ALA A 72 4.69 11.73 -38.42
C ALA A 72 3.65 12.44 -39.32
N GLU A 73 3.92 12.47 -40.64
CA GLU A 73 3.02 13.11 -41.62
C GLU A 73 1.80 12.25 -41.93
N ASN A 74 1.98 10.94 -41.90
CA ASN A 74 0.93 9.95 -42.20
C ASN A 74 0.64 9.05 -41.00
N ILE A 75 -0.61 8.74 -40.74
CA ILE A 75 -1.01 7.73 -39.77
C ILE A 75 -1.63 6.55 -40.53
N VAL A 76 -1.12 5.35 -40.26
CA VAL A 76 -1.58 4.14 -40.95
C VAL A 76 -2.16 3.15 -39.96
N LEU A 77 -3.49 3.00 -39.94
CA LEU A 77 -4.16 1.97 -39.15
C LEU A 77 -4.02 0.62 -39.83
N TYR A 78 -3.26 -0.29 -39.23
CA TYR A 78 -2.95 -1.58 -39.81
C TYR A 78 -3.57 -2.73 -38.99
N PRO A 79 -4.64 -3.39 -39.50
CA PRO A 79 -5.21 -4.57 -38.83
C PRO A 79 -4.20 -5.71 -38.72
N TYR A 80 -3.85 -6.11 -37.48
CA TYR A 80 -2.81 -7.09 -37.22
C TYR A 80 -3.22 -8.06 -36.10
N ALA A 81 -3.89 -9.15 -36.46
CA ALA A 81 -4.48 -10.11 -35.53
C ALA A 81 -3.46 -10.82 -34.63
N HIS A 82 -2.18 -10.87 -35.02
CA HIS A 82 -1.14 -11.56 -34.28
C HIS A 82 -0.73 -10.89 -32.95
N LEU A 83 -1.25 -9.68 -32.65
CA LEU A 83 -0.99 -9.02 -31.38
C LEU A 83 -1.82 -9.59 -30.21
N SER A 84 -2.87 -10.36 -30.49
CA SER A 84 -3.73 -10.92 -29.46
C SER A 84 -4.20 -12.35 -29.80
N SER A 85 -4.39 -13.16 -28.76
CA SER A 85 -5.00 -14.50 -28.84
C SER A 85 -6.53 -14.47 -28.63
N SER A 86 -7.11 -13.33 -28.19
CA SER A 86 -8.55 -13.16 -27.90
C SER A 86 -9.13 -12.11 -28.84
N LEU A 87 -9.44 -12.48 -30.08
CA LEU A 87 -9.91 -11.54 -31.10
C LEU A 87 -11.43 -11.33 -31.04
N SER A 88 -11.87 -10.10 -31.32
CA SER A 88 -13.28 -9.75 -31.54
C SER A 88 -13.83 -10.40 -32.82
N SER A 89 -15.16 -10.35 -32.99
CA SER A 89 -15.79 -10.68 -34.25
C SER A 89 -15.30 -9.76 -35.38
N PRO A 90 -15.10 -10.28 -36.59
CA PRO A 90 -14.62 -9.47 -37.72
C PRO A 90 -15.47 -8.23 -38.01
N LYS A 91 -16.78 -8.32 -37.79
CA LYS A 91 -17.72 -7.22 -37.99
C LYS A 91 -17.43 -6.05 -37.04
N VAL A 92 -17.22 -6.32 -35.77
CA VAL A 92 -16.88 -5.30 -34.76
C VAL A 92 -15.50 -4.72 -35.05
N ALA A 93 -14.50 -5.56 -35.32
CA ALA A 93 -13.15 -5.09 -35.63
C ALA A 93 -13.10 -4.13 -36.82
N VAL A 94 -13.78 -4.45 -37.91
CA VAL A 94 -13.89 -3.57 -39.09
C VAL A 94 -14.57 -2.25 -38.74
N GLN A 95 -15.64 -2.28 -37.94
CA GLN A 95 -16.36 -1.07 -37.55
C GLN A 95 -15.49 -0.17 -36.68
N VAL A 96 -14.89 -0.70 -35.63
CA VAL A 96 -13.96 0.05 -34.74
C VAL A 96 -12.85 0.72 -35.54
N LEU A 97 -12.25 0.04 -36.50
CA LEU A 97 -11.17 0.61 -37.32
C LEU A 97 -11.66 1.66 -38.29
N LYS A 98 -12.89 1.57 -38.83
CA LYS A 98 -13.51 2.61 -39.66
C LYS A 98 -13.82 3.85 -38.82
N ASP A 99 -14.45 3.68 -37.66
CA ASP A 99 -14.80 4.77 -36.78
C ASP A 99 -13.53 5.51 -36.29
N ALA A 100 -12.45 4.77 -36.00
CA ALA A 100 -11.16 5.37 -35.63
C ALA A 100 -10.53 6.13 -36.80
N GLU A 101 -10.59 5.61 -38.04
CA GLU A 101 -10.13 6.32 -39.24
C GLU A 101 -10.90 7.64 -39.43
N GLU A 102 -12.22 7.62 -39.29
CA GLU A 102 -13.07 8.82 -39.41
C GLU A 102 -12.77 9.83 -38.31
N ALA A 103 -12.69 9.40 -37.06
CA ALA A 103 -12.43 10.27 -35.92
C ALA A 103 -11.04 10.94 -36.00
N LEU A 104 -9.99 10.19 -36.34
CA LEU A 104 -8.65 10.76 -36.51
C LEU A 104 -8.56 11.72 -37.69
N ASN A 105 -9.26 11.46 -38.80
CA ASN A 105 -9.32 12.41 -39.93
C ASN A 105 -10.08 13.69 -39.55
N ALA A 106 -11.12 13.59 -38.69
CA ALA A 106 -11.86 14.75 -38.18
C ALA A 106 -10.97 15.68 -37.32
N GLU A 107 -9.95 15.12 -36.64
CA GLU A 107 -8.93 15.88 -35.90
C GLU A 107 -7.84 16.50 -36.82
N GLY A 108 -8.01 16.43 -38.14
CA GLY A 108 -7.12 17.03 -39.12
C GLY A 108 -5.86 16.23 -39.45
N LEU A 109 -5.79 14.97 -39.05
CA LEU A 109 -4.65 14.07 -39.33
C LEU A 109 -4.83 13.38 -40.68
N ASN A 110 -3.73 13.08 -41.37
CA ASN A 110 -3.78 12.32 -42.63
C ASN A 110 -3.75 10.81 -42.32
N VAL A 111 -4.94 10.23 -42.22
CA VAL A 111 -5.09 8.83 -41.78
C VAL A 111 -5.50 7.93 -42.95
N LYS A 112 -4.88 6.77 -43.05
CA LYS A 112 -5.20 5.71 -43.99
C LYS A 112 -5.35 4.39 -43.27
N ARG A 113 -6.34 3.59 -43.68
CA ARG A 113 -6.57 2.26 -43.13
C ARG A 113 -6.21 1.18 -44.14
N VAL A 114 -5.35 0.24 -43.72
CA VAL A 114 -5.00 -0.93 -44.49
C VAL A 114 -6.15 -1.95 -44.46
N PRO A 115 -6.47 -2.64 -45.57
CA PRO A 115 -7.63 -3.56 -45.65
C PRO A 115 -7.62 -4.66 -44.61
N PHE A 116 -8.80 -4.91 -43.98
CA PHE A 116 -9.01 -5.94 -42.99
C PHE A 116 -9.20 -7.33 -43.63
N GLY A 117 -8.68 -8.36 -43.00
CA GLY A 117 -8.94 -9.75 -43.37
C GLY A 117 -8.24 -10.23 -44.65
N TRP A 118 -7.25 -9.52 -45.14
CA TRP A 118 -6.43 -9.93 -46.29
C TRP A 118 -5.03 -10.35 -45.87
N TYR A 119 -4.47 -11.38 -46.46
CA TYR A 119 -3.03 -11.64 -46.41
C TYR A 119 -2.28 -10.54 -47.15
N LYS A 120 -1.29 -9.96 -46.52
CA LYS A 120 -0.52 -8.83 -47.05
C LYS A 120 0.96 -9.08 -46.92
N ALA A 121 1.71 -8.81 -47.98
CA ALA A 121 3.13 -8.58 -47.88
C ALA A 121 3.32 -7.12 -47.49
N PHE A 122 4.23 -6.79 -46.56
CA PHE A 122 4.56 -5.42 -46.20
C PHE A 122 6.06 -5.30 -45.94
N GLU A 123 6.53 -4.08 -46.08
CA GLU A 123 7.89 -3.65 -45.81
C GLU A 123 7.79 -2.36 -44.98
N ILE A 124 8.52 -2.29 -43.88
CA ILE A 124 8.53 -1.14 -42.96
C ILE A 124 9.96 -0.84 -42.52
N SER A 125 10.32 0.43 -42.48
CA SER A 125 11.61 0.93 -41.96
C SER A 125 11.38 1.71 -40.69
N CYS A 126 11.64 1.10 -39.51
CA CYS A 126 11.55 1.77 -38.24
C CYS A 126 12.68 2.78 -38.03
N LYS A 127 12.38 3.97 -37.50
CA LYS A 127 13.35 5.06 -37.33
C LYS A 127 14.41 4.86 -36.23
N GLY A 128 14.18 3.92 -35.27
CA GLY A 128 15.19 3.54 -34.28
C GLY A 128 15.49 4.58 -33.18
N HIS A 129 14.56 5.48 -32.84
CA HIS A 129 14.67 6.39 -31.70
C HIS A 129 13.82 5.88 -30.52
N PRO A 130 13.97 6.40 -29.27
CA PRO A 130 13.30 5.85 -28.08
C PRO A 130 11.77 5.76 -28.13
N LEU A 131 11.10 6.54 -29.00
CA LEU A 131 9.66 6.53 -29.21
C LEU A 131 9.24 5.87 -30.54
N SER A 132 10.16 5.21 -31.24
CA SER A 132 9.87 4.63 -32.56
C SER A 132 9.07 3.33 -32.50
N GLU A 133 9.04 2.66 -31.34
CA GLU A 133 8.32 1.41 -31.12
C GLU A 133 7.62 1.46 -29.76
N LEU A 134 6.27 1.47 -29.75
CA LEU A 134 5.48 1.57 -28.55
C LEU A 134 4.33 0.54 -28.56
N SER A 135 4.34 -0.40 -27.64
CA SER A 135 3.20 -1.29 -27.40
C SER A 135 2.25 -0.70 -26.36
N ARG A 136 0.93 -0.78 -26.60
CA ARG A 136 -0.11 -0.30 -25.71
C ARG A 136 -1.31 -1.25 -25.69
N THR A 137 -1.97 -1.31 -24.55
CA THR A 137 -3.31 -1.90 -24.42
C THR A 137 -4.29 -0.75 -24.29
N ILE A 138 -5.28 -0.70 -25.19
CA ILE A 138 -6.39 0.26 -25.13
C ILE A 138 -7.57 -0.46 -24.51
N ALA A 139 -8.05 0.01 -23.37
CA ALA A 139 -9.29 -0.41 -22.76
C ALA A 139 -10.37 0.64 -23.02
N ALA A 140 -11.64 0.25 -23.14
CA ALA A 140 -12.72 1.18 -22.99
C ALA A 140 -12.74 1.60 -21.53
N GLU A 141 -12.53 2.86 -21.22
CA GLU A 141 -12.93 3.39 -19.92
C GLU A 141 -14.44 3.18 -19.85
N GLU A 142 -14.94 2.63 -18.73
CA GLU A 142 -16.37 2.77 -18.40
C GLU A 142 -16.69 4.26 -18.56
N GLU A 143 -17.81 4.58 -19.18
CA GLU A 143 -18.25 5.96 -19.41
C GLU A 143 -17.97 6.75 -18.13
N GLU A 144 -16.98 7.63 -18.15
CA GLU A 144 -16.99 8.77 -17.26
C GLU A 144 -18.32 9.46 -17.60
N GLU A 145 -19.30 9.31 -16.72
CA GLU A 145 -20.45 10.20 -16.69
C GLU A 145 -19.92 11.60 -16.99
N ASP A 146 -20.55 12.27 -17.96
CA ASP A 146 -20.19 13.60 -18.45
C ASP A 146 -19.41 14.40 -17.40
N GLU A 147 -18.31 15.08 -17.80
CA GLU A 147 -17.62 16.06 -16.97
C GLU A 147 -18.63 17.10 -16.45
N VAL A 148 -19.42 16.69 -15.48
CA VAL A 148 -19.97 17.61 -14.50
C VAL A 148 -18.73 18.24 -13.88
N GLU A 149 -18.55 19.55 -14.02
CA GLU A 149 -17.49 20.32 -13.37
C GLU A 149 -17.25 19.72 -11.99
N LYS A 150 -16.15 18.96 -11.81
CA LYS A 150 -15.82 18.33 -10.54
C LYS A 150 -15.65 19.47 -9.54
N LYS A 151 -16.69 19.75 -8.76
CA LYS A 151 -16.56 20.72 -7.68
C LYS A 151 -15.38 20.27 -6.84
N PRO A 152 -14.35 21.10 -6.68
CA PRO A 152 -13.18 20.73 -5.89
C PRO A 152 -13.61 20.49 -4.44
N SER A 153 -12.92 19.58 -3.75
CA SER A 153 -13.03 19.43 -2.30
C SER A 153 -12.68 20.75 -1.62
N SER A 154 -13.32 21.06 -0.51
CA SER A 154 -12.91 22.17 0.34
C SER A 154 -11.97 21.69 1.42
N TRP A 155 -10.87 22.40 1.59
CA TRP A 155 -9.83 22.10 2.55
C TRP A 155 -9.74 23.16 3.63
N SER A 156 -9.55 22.76 4.88
CA SER A 156 -9.43 23.64 6.03
C SER A 156 -8.67 22.93 7.18
N ILE A 157 -8.35 23.65 8.23
CA ILE A 157 -7.79 23.07 9.44
C ILE A 157 -8.88 23.06 10.52
N LEU A 158 -9.12 21.87 11.08
CA LEU A 158 -9.94 21.70 12.29
C LEU A 158 -9.02 21.76 13.51
N ASP A 159 -9.11 22.82 14.29
CA ASP A 159 -8.37 22.99 15.53
C ASP A 159 -9.35 23.04 16.71
N GLY A 160 -9.44 21.93 17.43
CA GLY A 160 -10.46 21.70 18.45
C GLY A 160 -11.87 21.73 17.86
N ASP A 161 -12.62 22.82 18.09
CA ASP A 161 -13.97 23.06 17.56
C ASP A 161 -14.03 24.21 16.54
N LYS A 162 -12.88 24.65 16.05
CA LYS A 162 -12.78 25.76 15.10
C LYS A 162 -12.32 25.25 13.75
N ILE A 163 -12.97 25.74 12.71
CA ILE A 163 -12.50 25.59 11.33
C ILE A 163 -11.78 26.87 10.95
N ILE A 164 -10.53 26.71 10.47
CA ILE A 164 -9.66 27.81 10.06
C ILE A 164 -9.29 27.56 8.60
N ASP A 165 -9.36 28.59 7.77
CA ASP A 165 -8.87 28.51 6.40
C ASP A 165 -7.37 28.20 6.41
N ILE A 166 -6.91 27.39 5.45
CA ILE A 166 -5.48 27.00 5.38
C ILE A 166 -4.60 28.21 5.21
N ASP A 167 -5.02 29.21 4.43
CA ASP A 167 -4.26 30.44 4.17
C ASP A 167 -4.14 31.32 5.43
N ASP A 168 -5.10 31.21 6.36
CA ASP A 168 -5.12 31.95 7.62
C ASP A 168 -4.49 31.18 8.79
N PHE A 169 -4.20 29.88 8.60
CA PHE A 169 -3.64 29.03 9.65
C PHE A 169 -2.13 29.20 9.77
N LYS A 170 -1.67 29.44 11.00
CA LYS A 170 -0.24 29.52 11.29
C LYS A 170 0.29 28.16 11.75
N PHE A 171 1.06 27.52 10.89
CA PHE A 171 1.70 26.24 11.21
C PHE A 171 2.80 26.43 12.27
N GLU A 172 2.63 25.77 13.40
CA GLU A 172 3.66 25.67 14.45
C GLU A 172 4.53 24.41 14.25
N ASN A 173 4.00 23.45 13.51
CA ASN A 173 4.61 22.14 13.22
C ASN A 173 4.80 21.99 11.70
N ASP A 174 6.05 21.81 11.28
CA ASP A 174 6.43 21.62 9.88
C ASP A 174 5.89 20.30 9.28
N GLN A 175 5.59 19.29 10.11
CA GLN A 175 5.04 18.01 9.65
C GLN A 175 3.63 18.18 9.10
N LEU A 176 2.78 18.94 9.81
CA LEU A 176 1.43 19.27 9.33
C LEU A 176 1.48 20.12 8.06
N GLU A 177 2.39 21.09 7.98
CA GLU A 177 2.59 21.91 6.77
C GLU A 177 3.00 21.06 5.57
N LYS A 178 3.90 20.09 5.75
CA LYS A 178 4.30 19.12 4.72
C LYS A 178 3.13 18.26 4.27
N LEU A 179 2.31 17.78 5.22
CA LEU A 179 1.10 17.01 4.90
C LEU A 179 0.13 17.84 4.04
N VAL A 180 -0.18 19.07 4.46
CA VAL A 180 -1.06 19.98 3.72
C VAL A 180 -0.53 20.25 2.32
N SER A 181 0.76 20.57 2.20
CA SER A 181 1.40 20.83 0.92
C SER A 181 1.35 19.62 -0.03
N TYR A 182 1.53 18.42 0.51
CA TYR A 182 1.44 17.17 -0.25
C TYR A 182 0.01 16.91 -0.76
N GLU A 183 -1.00 17.02 0.10
CA GLU A 183 -2.41 16.77 -0.24
C GLU A 183 -2.95 17.81 -1.24
N LEU A 184 -2.50 19.06 -1.15
CA LEU A 184 -2.85 20.13 -2.10
C LEU A 184 -2.03 20.07 -3.41
N GLY A 185 -1.03 19.19 -3.50
CA GLY A 185 -0.17 19.08 -4.67
C GLY A 185 0.78 20.27 -4.88
N THR A 186 1.03 21.06 -3.84
CA THR A 186 1.93 22.23 -3.86
C THR A 186 3.33 21.92 -3.34
N GLY A 187 3.51 20.75 -2.71
CA GLY A 187 4.78 20.32 -2.11
C GLY A 187 5.83 19.96 -3.15
N ALA A 188 7.04 20.45 -2.99
CA ALA A 188 8.22 19.93 -3.68
C ALA A 188 8.60 18.60 -3.01
N SER A 189 8.62 17.50 -3.75
CA SER A 189 9.21 16.26 -3.23
C SER A 189 10.70 16.26 -3.52
N ASP A 190 11.51 16.10 -2.48
CA ASP A 190 12.94 15.87 -2.68
C ASP A 190 13.16 14.58 -3.47
N ALA A 191 14.01 14.69 -4.50
CA ALA A 191 14.40 13.54 -5.29
C ALA A 191 15.49 12.75 -4.53
N GLY A 192 15.22 11.49 -4.20
CA GLY A 192 16.18 10.65 -3.52
C GLY A 192 15.61 9.31 -3.06
N GLU A 193 16.50 8.39 -2.72
CA GLU A 193 16.11 7.13 -2.08
C GLU A 193 15.83 7.40 -0.59
N PRO A 194 14.64 7.06 -0.08
CA PRO A 194 14.33 7.30 1.34
C PRO A 194 15.25 6.47 2.26
N PRO A 195 15.64 7.01 3.43
CA PRO A 195 16.57 6.34 4.36
C PRO A 195 16.18 4.92 4.77
N HIS A 196 14.88 4.64 4.92
CA HIS A 196 14.40 3.31 5.31
C HIS A 196 14.84 2.19 4.35
N VAL A 197 15.04 2.48 3.06
CA VAL A 197 15.48 1.49 2.06
C VAL A 197 16.88 0.97 2.37
N LYS A 198 17.76 1.85 2.82
CA LYS A 198 19.11 1.49 3.27
C LYS A 198 19.05 0.82 4.64
N LEU A 199 18.28 1.41 5.58
CA LEU A 199 18.20 0.93 6.96
C LEU A 199 17.59 -0.48 7.09
N MET A 200 16.56 -0.83 6.27
CA MET A 200 15.97 -2.16 6.32
C MET A 200 16.97 -3.27 6.02
N ARG A 201 17.97 -2.99 5.15
CA ARG A 201 19.06 -3.91 4.82
C ARG A 201 20.13 -3.90 5.91
N GLU A 202 20.65 -2.72 6.29
CA GLU A 202 21.70 -2.57 7.29
C GLU A 202 21.34 -3.15 8.66
N LYS A 203 20.04 -3.16 9.01
CA LYS A 203 19.54 -3.77 10.25
C LYS A 203 19.13 -5.24 10.08
N GLU A 204 19.39 -5.84 8.93
CA GLU A 204 19.01 -7.22 8.62
C GLU A 204 17.52 -7.50 8.87
N LEU A 205 16.65 -6.54 8.50
CA LEU A 205 15.21 -6.72 8.63
C LEU A 205 14.63 -7.43 7.40
N CYS A 206 14.86 -6.88 6.21
CA CYS A 206 14.38 -7.44 4.95
C CYS A 206 15.14 -6.86 3.76
N ASP A 207 14.96 -7.49 2.59
CA ASP A 207 15.42 -6.99 1.30
C ASP A 207 14.45 -7.40 0.19
N TYR A 208 14.60 -6.82 -0.99
CA TYR A 208 13.85 -7.20 -2.18
C TYR A 208 14.18 -8.65 -2.58
N GLU A 209 13.15 -9.39 -3.03
CA GLU A 209 13.34 -10.75 -3.55
C GLU A 209 13.40 -10.71 -5.08
N SER A 210 14.59 -10.94 -5.62
CA SER A 210 14.84 -10.86 -7.08
C SER A 210 14.18 -11.99 -7.88
N ALA A 211 13.84 -13.10 -7.22
CA ALA A 211 13.13 -14.24 -7.83
C ALA A 211 11.60 -14.10 -7.73
N SER A 212 11.10 -12.97 -7.24
CA SER A 212 9.68 -12.65 -7.15
C SER A 212 9.34 -11.40 -7.95
N ASP A 213 8.07 -11.05 -7.98
CA ASP A 213 7.62 -9.83 -8.61
C ASP A 213 8.11 -8.59 -7.83
N VAL A 214 8.31 -7.47 -8.52
CA VAL A 214 8.79 -6.22 -7.91
C VAL A 214 7.85 -5.79 -6.77
N GLY A 215 8.41 -5.38 -5.64
CA GLY A 215 7.63 -4.99 -4.47
C GLY A 215 7.24 -6.13 -3.54
N ASN A 216 7.87 -7.31 -3.71
CA ASN A 216 7.84 -8.40 -2.75
C ASN A 216 9.17 -8.45 -2.00
N LEU A 217 9.10 -8.66 -0.68
CA LEU A 217 10.26 -8.68 0.20
C LEU A 217 10.51 -10.09 0.76
N LYS A 218 11.79 -10.42 0.93
CA LYS A 218 12.24 -11.50 1.81
C LYS A 218 12.56 -10.93 3.18
N TRP A 219 12.13 -11.62 4.23
CA TRP A 219 12.31 -11.19 5.61
C TRP A 219 13.38 -12.02 6.28
N PHE A 220 14.37 -11.34 6.88
CA PHE A 220 15.40 -11.97 7.68
C PHE A 220 14.90 -12.23 9.12
N PRO A 221 15.58 -13.07 9.93
CA PRO A 221 15.08 -13.44 11.25
C PRO A 221 14.75 -12.26 12.16
N LYS A 222 15.58 -11.21 12.19
CA LYS A 222 15.31 -9.99 12.98
C LYS A 222 14.05 -9.27 12.51
N GLY A 223 13.90 -9.07 11.20
CA GLY A 223 12.72 -8.42 10.64
C GLY A 223 11.46 -9.26 10.79
N ARG A 224 11.56 -10.60 10.67
CA ARG A 224 10.44 -11.50 10.93
C ARG A 224 9.96 -11.41 12.38
N LEU A 225 10.88 -11.33 13.34
CA LEU A 225 10.54 -11.12 14.75
C LEU A 225 9.79 -9.81 14.96
N VAL A 226 10.27 -8.69 14.39
CA VAL A 226 9.61 -7.39 14.49
C VAL A 226 8.19 -7.44 13.91
N ARG A 227 8.00 -8.08 12.74
CA ARG A 227 6.67 -8.27 12.15
C ARG A 227 5.73 -9.07 13.07
N ASP A 228 6.25 -10.15 13.65
CA ASP A 228 5.46 -11.01 14.51
C ASP A 228 5.08 -10.30 15.82
N LEU A 229 5.96 -9.50 16.40
CA LEU A 229 5.67 -8.67 17.57
C LEU A 229 4.59 -7.62 17.26
N LEU A 230 4.68 -6.95 16.10
CA LEU A 230 3.65 -6.00 15.67
C LEU A 230 2.30 -6.69 15.42
N ALA A 231 2.31 -7.89 14.84
CA ALA A 231 1.10 -8.69 14.63
C ALA A 231 0.43 -9.07 15.95
N ASP A 232 1.21 -9.53 16.94
CA ASP A 232 0.72 -9.85 18.28
C ASP A 232 0.20 -8.60 19.01
N TYR A 233 0.90 -7.47 18.87
CA TYR A 233 0.47 -6.18 19.42
C TYR A 233 -0.93 -5.80 18.91
N VAL A 234 -1.12 -5.80 17.59
CA VAL A 234 -2.42 -5.45 16.99
C VAL A 234 -3.49 -6.46 17.37
N TYR A 235 -3.16 -7.76 17.37
CA TYR A 235 -4.09 -8.80 17.80
C TYR A 235 -4.60 -8.54 19.21
N ASN A 236 -3.72 -8.30 20.18
CA ASN A 236 -4.11 -8.00 21.55
C ASN A 236 -4.99 -6.74 21.63
N LEU A 237 -4.58 -5.69 20.93
CA LEU A 237 -5.28 -4.41 20.90
C LEU A 237 -6.73 -4.53 20.41
N VAL A 238 -6.98 -5.30 19.34
CA VAL A 238 -8.34 -5.45 18.78
C VAL A 238 -9.19 -6.46 19.57
N VAL A 239 -8.58 -7.50 20.13
CA VAL A 239 -9.29 -8.47 20.99
C VAL A 239 -9.76 -7.79 22.27
N ASP A 240 -8.97 -6.90 22.84
CA ASP A 240 -9.38 -6.07 24.00
C ASP A 240 -10.57 -5.15 23.66
N GLN A 241 -10.74 -4.80 22.39
CA GLN A 241 -11.92 -4.10 21.87
C GLN A 241 -13.10 -5.02 21.55
N GLY A 242 -12.98 -6.32 21.81
CA GLY A 242 -14.02 -7.32 21.57
C GLY A 242 -14.06 -7.87 20.15
N ALA A 243 -12.98 -7.77 19.38
CA ALA A 243 -12.90 -8.37 18.06
C ALA A 243 -12.83 -9.91 18.13
N MET A 244 -13.51 -10.56 17.20
CA MET A 244 -13.44 -11.99 16.97
C MET A 244 -12.49 -12.26 15.81
N PRO A 245 -11.35 -12.93 16.02
CA PRO A 245 -10.42 -13.28 14.94
C PRO A 245 -11.04 -14.27 13.95
N ILE A 246 -10.85 -14.01 12.67
CA ILE A 246 -11.24 -14.88 11.56
C ILE A 246 -10.07 -15.11 10.60
N GLU A 247 -10.22 -16.09 9.75
CA GLU A 247 -9.34 -16.34 8.61
C GLU A 247 -10.18 -16.70 7.39
N THR A 248 -9.93 -16.05 6.27
CA THR A 248 -10.70 -16.23 5.04
C THR A 248 -9.82 -16.66 3.87
N PRO A 249 -10.39 -17.27 2.80
CA PRO A 249 -9.61 -17.73 1.66
C PRO A 249 -8.79 -16.63 0.98
N ILE A 250 -7.66 -17.03 0.38
CA ILE A 250 -6.81 -16.12 -0.40
C ILE A 250 -7.28 -15.95 -1.85
N PHE A 251 -8.10 -16.88 -2.36
CA PHE A 251 -8.68 -16.82 -3.70
C PHE A 251 -10.19 -16.64 -3.64
N TYR A 252 -10.72 -15.78 -4.51
CA TYR A 252 -12.15 -15.51 -4.63
C TYR A 252 -12.61 -15.65 -6.08
N ASP A 253 -13.86 -16.11 -6.24
CA ASP A 253 -14.50 -16.31 -7.53
C ASP A 253 -15.15 -15.01 -8.01
N LEU A 254 -14.68 -14.48 -9.14
CA LEU A 254 -15.23 -13.27 -9.77
C LEU A 254 -16.58 -13.50 -10.47
N ASP A 255 -17.06 -14.76 -10.57
CA ASP A 255 -18.41 -15.03 -11.02
C ASP A 255 -19.45 -14.71 -9.92
N ASN A 256 -19.00 -14.46 -8.67
CA ASN A 256 -19.84 -13.89 -7.62
C ASN A 256 -20.00 -12.37 -7.84
N GLU A 257 -21.23 -11.92 -8.09
CA GLU A 257 -21.55 -10.54 -8.46
C GLU A 257 -21.07 -9.50 -7.42
N ALA A 258 -21.31 -9.74 -6.12
CA ALA A 258 -20.90 -8.81 -5.06
C ALA A 258 -19.38 -8.64 -5.00
N ILE A 259 -18.64 -9.75 -5.18
CA ILE A 259 -17.18 -9.75 -5.22
C ILE A 259 -16.68 -9.05 -6.48
N ASN A 260 -17.27 -9.33 -7.64
CA ASN A 260 -16.87 -8.73 -8.92
C ASN A 260 -17.07 -7.21 -8.93
N VAL A 261 -18.25 -6.73 -8.50
CA VAL A 261 -18.54 -5.29 -8.37
C VAL A 261 -17.58 -4.60 -7.40
N HIS A 262 -17.24 -5.25 -6.29
CA HIS A 262 -16.25 -4.70 -5.36
C HIS A 262 -14.84 -4.68 -5.98
N ALA A 263 -14.45 -5.74 -6.66
CA ALA A 263 -13.15 -5.89 -7.31
C ALA A 263 -12.97 -4.88 -8.46
N ALA A 264 -14.02 -4.56 -9.21
CA ALA A 264 -13.97 -3.59 -10.30
C ALA A 264 -13.50 -2.18 -9.85
N LYS A 265 -13.80 -1.79 -8.61
CA LYS A 265 -13.34 -0.51 -8.03
C LYS A 265 -11.81 -0.38 -7.88
N PHE A 266 -11.07 -1.48 -7.98
CA PHE A 266 -9.61 -1.52 -7.83
C PHE A 266 -8.85 -1.71 -9.16
N GLY A 267 -9.57 -1.79 -10.29
CA GLY A 267 -8.99 -1.85 -11.64
C GLY A 267 -8.06 -3.04 -11.86
N GLU A 268 -6.90 -2.83 -12.48
CA GLU A 268 -5.94 -3.87 -12.89
C GLU A 268 -5.04 -4.41 -11.75
N ARG A 269 -5.28 -4.02 -10.50
CA ARG A 269 -4.43 -4.39 -9.36
C ARG A 269 -4.52 -5.87 -8.96
N GLN A 270 -5.40 -6.64 -9.58
CA GLN A 270 -5.71 -8.03 -9.23
C GLN A 270 -4.84 -9.02 -10.00
N TYR A 271 -4.28 -10.01 -9.31
CA TYR A 271 -3.83 -11.23 -9.94
C TYR A 271 -5.03 -12.12 -10.25
N ARG A 272 -5.22 -12.51 -11.51
CA ARG A 272 -6.25 -13.45 -11.94
C ARG A 272 -5.61 -14.75 -12.39
N THR A 273 -6.29 -15.89 -12.12
CA THR A 273 -5.80 -17.19 -12.57
C THR A 273 -6.26 -17.48 -13.99
N ASP A 274 -5.36 -18.07 -14.79
CA ASP A 274 -5.69 -18.63 -16.11
C ASP A 274 -6.18 -20.09 -15.94
N THR A 275 -7.34 -20.26 -15.29
CA THR A 275 -7.97 -21.55 -15.03
C THR A 275 -9.42 -21.56 -15.55
N LYS A 276 -10.10 -22.74 -15.48
CA LYS A 276 -11.52 -22.82 -15.85
C LYS A 276 -12.45 -21.98 -14.96
N LYS A 277 -12.01 -21.66 -13.75
CA LYS A 277 -12.71 -20.77 -12.82
C LYS A 277 -12.08 -19.39 -12.89
N ASN A 278 -12.89 -18.35 -12.87
CA ASN A 278 -12.47 -16.95 -12.89
C ASN A 278 -12.05 -16.50 -11.47
N LEU A 279 -10.92 -17.03 -10.98
CA LEU A 279 -10.46 -16.73 -9.63
C LEU A 279 -9.48 -15.55 -9.62
N MET A 280 -9.57 -14.72 -8.57
CA MET A 280 -8.58 -13.69 -8.27
C MET A 280 -7.90 -13.95 -6.92
N LEU A 281 -6.62 -13.59 -6.82
CA LEU A 281 -5.91 -13.48 -5.55
C LEU A 281 -6.40 -12.23 -4.81
N ARG A 282 -6.71 -12.35 -3.52
CA ARG A 282 -7.25 -11.22 -2.74
C ARG A 282 -6.28 -10.04 -2.67
N PHE A 283 -6.81 -8.87 -2.84
CA PHE A 283 -6.14 -7.58 -2.70
C PHE A 283 -6.73 -6.73 -1.57
N ALA A 284 -7.78 -7.23 -0.92
CA ALA A 284 -8.43 -6.72 0.27
C ALA A 284 -9.06 -7.88 1.04
N CYS A 285 -9.29 -7.76 2.35
CA CYS A 285 -9.94 -8.82 3.10
C CYS A 285 -11.44 -8.54 3.36
N CYS A 286 -11.89 -7.30 3.13
CA CYS A 286 -13.25 -6.86 3.44
C CYS A 286 -14.33 -7.83 2.95
N PHE A 287 -14.24 -8.30 1.68
CA PHE A 287 -15.24 -9.21 1.12
C PHE A 287 -15.24 -10.60 1.79
N GLY A 288 -14.12 -11.03 2.38
CA GLY A 288 -14.08 -12.23 3.21
C GLY A 288 -14.88 -12.05 4.50
N ALA A 289 -14.60 -10.98 5.25
CA ALA A 289 -15.34 -10.62 6.46
C ALA A 289 -16.84 -10.40 6.17
N PHE A 290 -17.19 -9.79 5.04
CA PHE A 290 -18.57 -9.58 4.62
C PHE A 290 -19.29 -10.90 4.34
N ARG A 291 -18.62 -11.85 3.67
CA ARG A 291 -19.20 -13.19 3.45
C ARG A 291 -19.41 -13.95 4.76
N VAL A 292 -18.47 -13.85 5.70
CA VAL A 292 -18.62 -14.43 7.05
C VAL A 292 -19.85 -13.85 7.76
N MET A 293 -20.11 -12.55 7.61
CA MET A 293 -21.25 -11.88 8.26
C MET A 293 -22.58 -12.02 7.52
N ALA A 294 -22.56 -12.37 6.24
CA ALA A 294 -23.78 -12.58 5.44
C ALA A 294 -24.46 -13.94 5.74
N ASP A 295 -23.71 -14.93 6.24
CA ASP A 295 -24.23 -16.29 6.43
C ASP A 295 -25.03 -16.49 7.74
N PRO A 296 -24.67 -15.89 8.92
CA PRO A 296 -25.35 -16.15 10.18
C PRO A 296 -26.65 -15.34 10.34
N PHE A 297 -27.59 -15.86 11.13
CA PHE A 297 -28.73 -15.08 11.59
C PHE A 297 -28.29 -14.10 12.68
N ILE A 298 -28.45 -12.81 12.43
CA ILE A 298 -28.03 -11.71 13.30
C ILE A 298 -29.25 -10.94 13.78
N THR A 299 -29.24 -10.52 15.03
CA THR A 299 -30.24 -9.61 15.62
C THR A 299 -29.54 -8.33 16.10
N TRP A 300 -30.30 -7.26 16.32
CA TRP A 300 -29.79 -6.01 16.86
C TRP A 300 -28.98 -6.18 18.19
N LYS A 301 -29.29 -7.24 18.96
CA LYS A 301 -28.58 -7.56 20.22
C LYS A 301 -27.15 -8.07 20.02
N ASN A 302 -26.83 -8.52 18.81
CA ASN A 302 -25.50 -8.99 18.45
C ASN A 302 -24.57 -7.87 17.97
N LEU A 303 -25.12 -6.66 17.78
CA LEU A 303 -24.39 -5.52 17.25
C LEU A 303 -23.96 -4.53 18.36
N PRO A 304 -22.79 -3.90 18.27
CA PRO A 304 -21.85 -4.04 17.17
C PRO A 304 -21.12 -5.38 17.18
N ALA A 305 -21.14 -6.10 16.04
CA ALA A 305 -20.33 -7.30 15.85
C ALA A 305 -18.97 -6.89 15.26
N LYS A 306 -17.88 -7.47 15.76
CA LYS A 306 -16.51 -7.05 15.42
C LYS A 306 -15.70 -8.23 14.94
N LEU A 307 -15.13 -8.13 13.74
CA LEU A 307 -14.27 -9.15 13.13
C LEU A 307 -12.87 -8.60 12.87
N TYR A 308 -11.87 -9.43 13.07
CA TYR A 308 -10.48 -9.11 12.82
C TYR A 308 -9.81 -10.18 11.95
N GLU A 309 -9.07 -9.75 10.93
CA GLU A 309 -8.23 -10.63 10.13
C GLU A 309 -6.87 -9.96 9.86
N LEU A 310 -5.78 -10.69 10.14
CA LEU A 310 -4.45 -10.30 9.70
C LEU A 310 -4.21 -10.89 8.32
N SER A 311 -4.33 -10.07 7.29
CA SER A 311 -4.32 -10.51 5.89
C SER A 311 -3.08 -10.08 5.15
N THR A 312 -2.52 -10.97 4.31
CA THR A 312 -1.53 -10.56 3.31
C THR A 312 -2.25 -10.22 2.00
N TYR A 313 -2.04 -9.01 1.51
CA TYR A 313 -2.52 -8.54 0.22
C TYR A 313 -1.47 -8.70 -0.85
N SER A 314 -1.92 -8.92 -2.09
CA SER A 314 -1.02 -9.03 -3.23
C SER A 314 -1.59 -8.25 -4.42
N PHE A 315 -0.89 -7.18 -4.79
CA PHE A 315 -1.21 -6.36 -5.96
C PHE A 315 -0.38 -6.78 -7.17
N ARG A 316 -1.05 -7.04 -8.29
CA ARG A 316 -0.39 -7.32 -9.57
C ARG A 316 0.36 -6.13 -10.13
N PHE A 317 -0.16 -4.93 -9.89
CA PHE A 317 0.32 -3.71 -10.51
C PHE A 317 0.40 -2.56 -9.51
N GLU A 318 1.54 -1.89 -9.51
CA GLU A 318 1.73 -0.52 -9.03
C GLU A 318 2.41 0.26 -10.16
N LYS A 319 2.15 1.56 -10.28
CA LYS A 319 2.73 2.38 -11.32
C LYS A 319 4.25 2.30 -11.29
N LYS A 320 4.88 2.27 -12.46
CA LYS A 320 6.35 2.20 -12.57
C LYS A 320 7.00 3.36 -11.81
N GLY A 321 7.93 3.04 -10.91
CA GLY A 321 8.59 4.02 -10.03
C GLY A 321 7.89 4.29 -8.70
N GLU A 322 6.72 3.70 -8.45
CA GLU A 322 6.00 3.88 -7.19
C GLU A 322 6.37 2.87 -6.10
N VAL A 323 6.94 1.70 -6.45
CA VAL A 323 7.40 0.71 -5.47
C VAL A 323 8.68 1.20 -4.81
N VAL A 324 8.63 1.45 -3.49
CA VAL A 324 9.76 2.00 -2.71
C VAL A 324 9.80 1.36 -1.33
N GLY A 325 10.81 0.52 -1.09
CA GLY A 325 11.13 -0.06 0.21
C GLY A 325 9.91 -0.66 0.91
N LEU A 326 9.74 -0.27 2.16
CA LEU A 326 8.61 -0.66 3.02
C LEU A 326 7.39 0.25 2.88
N LYS A 327 7.52 1.41 2.22
CA LYS A 327 6.45 2.40 2.12
C LYS A 327 5.38 2.01 1.11
N ARG A 328 5.79 1.51 -0.06
CA ARG A 328 4.87 1.12 -1.14
C ARG A 328 5.29 -0.21 -1.75
N LEU A 329 4.52 -1.22 -1.46
CA LEU A 329 4.76 -2.62 -1.80
C LEU A 329 3.62 -3.18 -2.63
N ARG A 330 3.89 -4.27 -3.34
CA ARG A 330 2.84 -5.10 -3.97
C ARG A 330 2.33 -6.19 -3.04
N ALA A 331 3.17 -6.67 -2.12
CA ALA A 331 2.76 -7.62 -1.09
C ALA A 331 3.01 -7.01 0.28
N PHE A 332 1.97 -6.91 1.11
CA PHE A 332 2.03 -6.34 2.46
C PHE A 332 0.96 -6.95 3.35
N THR A 333 1.17 -6.85 4.66
CA THR A 333 0.30 -7.43 5.69
C THR A 333 -0.53 -6.35 6.34
N MET A 334 -1.85 -6.48 6.24
CA MET A 334 -2.83 -5.52 6.76
C MET A 334 -3.59 -6.15 7.92
N PRO A 335 -3.61 -5.50 9.10
CA PRO A 335 -4.54 -5.83 10.16
C PRO A 335 -5.89 -5.16 9.88
N ASP A 336 -6.86 -5.94 9.45
CA ASP A 336 -8.19 -5.46 9.11
C ASP A 336 -9.17 -5.74 10.24
N PHE A 337 -9.78 -4.69 10.75
CA PHE A 337 -10.75 -4.72 11.83
C PHE A 337 -12.06 -4.10 11.34
N HIS A 338 -13.12 -4.93 11.27
CA HIS A 338 -14.45 -4.53 10.81
C HIS A 338 -15.45 -4.54 11.94
N SER A 339 -16.21 -3.45 12.11
CA SER A 339 -17.33 -3.40 13.08
C SER A 339 -18.63 -3.16 12.33
N PHE A 340 -19.60 -4.06 12.57
CA PHE A 340 -20.94 -4.00 12.00
C PHE A 340 -21.87 -3.38 13.01
N CYS A 341 -22.37 -2.18 12.74
CA CYS A 341 -23.16 -1.37 13.66
C CYS A 341 -24.62 -1.29 13.22
N ALA A 342 -25.56 -1.25 14.19
CA ALA A 342 -26.97 -1.26 13.91
C ALA A 342 -27.47 0.06 13.28
N ASP A 343 -26.94 1.18 13.74
CA ASP A 343 -27.36 2.53 13.33
C ASP A 343 -26.19 3.51 13.34
N MET A 344 -26.46 4.74 12.88
CA MET A 344 -25.42 5.77 12.83
C MET A 344 -24.91 6.16 14.23
N ASN A 345 -25.75 6.18 15.25
CA ASN A 345 -25.31 6.54 16.61
C ASN A 345 -24.29 5.54 17.15
N SER A 346 -24.58 4.24 17.05
CA SER A 346 -23.64 3.18 17.43
C SER A 346 -22.39 3.18 16.56
N THR A 347 -22.51 3.56 15.29
CA THR A 347 -21.37 3.73 14.36
C THR A 347 -20.45 4.86 14.82
N LEU A 348 -20.99 6.02 15.17
CA LEU A 348 -20.19 7.18 15.63
C LEU A 348 -19.51 6.92 16.97
N GLU A 349 -20.19 6.22 17.88
CA GLU A 349 -19.59 5.78 19.15
C GLU A 349 -18.42 4.83 18.92
N GLU A 350 -18.61 3.84 18.05
CA GLU A 350 -17.58 2.85 17.76
C GLU A 350 -16.39 3.47 16.99
N PHE A 351 -16.67 4.36 16.03
CA PHE A 351 -15.65 5.14 15.34
C PHE A 351 -14.78 5.94 16.33
N SER A 352 -15.41 6.55 17.34
CA SER A 352 -14.70 7.31 18.37
C SER A 352 -13.76 6.44 19.19
N LYS A 353 -14.16 5.20 19.54
CA LYS A 353 -13.31 4.22 20.25
C LYS A 353 -12.14 3.75 19.36
N GLN A 354 -12.41 3.52 18.08
CA GLN A 354 -11.37 3.12 17.13
C GLN A 354 -10.39 4.24 16.85
N THR A 355 -10.84 5.50 16.85
CA THR A 355 -9.96 6.67 16.79
C THR A 355 -9.03 6.73 17.99
N ASP A 356 -9.53 6.49 19.20
CA ASP A 356 -8.69 6.42 20.42
C ASP A 356 -7.65 5.32 20.31
N MET A 357 -8.05 4.14 19.82
CA MET A 357 -7.15 3.03 19.58
C MET A 357 -6.03 3.42 18.58
N CYS A 358 -6.36 4.10 17.48
CA CYS A 358 -5.38 4.59 16.51
C CYS A 358 -4.42 5.63 17.12
N ILE A 359 -4.91 6.52 17.98
CA ILE A 359 -4.05 7.48 18.71
C ILE A 359 -3.10 6.73 19.63
N GLN A 360 -3.59 5.74 20.37
CA GLN A 360 -2.77 4.94 21.29
C GLN A 360 -1.65 4.19 20.56
N THR A 361 -1.87 3.71 19.33
CA THR A 361 -0.81 3.07 18.56
C THR A 361 0.35 4.02 18.25
N GLY A 362 0.08 5.30 18.03
CA GLY A 362 1.12 6.32 17.87
C GLY A 362 1.99 6.45 19.11
N VAL A 363 1.36 6.43 20.30
CA VAL A 363 2.06 6.50 21.59
C VAL A 363 2.91 5.25 21.83
N ASP A 364 2.33 4.06 21.66
CA ASP A 364 2.99 2.77 21.93
C ASP A 364 4.15 2.47 20.96
N LEU A 365 4.05 2.98 19.74
CA LEU A 365 5.08 2.87 18.70
C LEU A 365 6.07 4.03 18.72
N ASP A 366 5.82 5.05 19.53
CA ASP A 366 6.59 6.31 19.53
C ASP A 366 6.64 6.94 18.12
N VAL A 367 5.49 6.98 17.42
CA VAL A 367 5.35 7.59 16.09
C VAL A 367 4.39 8.77 16.18
N ASN A 368 4.86 9.94 15.76
CA ASN A 368 4.02 11.13 15.69
C ASN A 368 3.24 11.13 14.35
N TYR A 369 1.92 10.98 14.41
CA TYR A 369 1.06 11.02 13.23
C TYR A 369 0.44 12.41 13.05
N GLU A 370 0.48 12.93 11.83
CA GLU A 370 -0.42 13.99 11.40
C GLU A 370 -1.72 13.37 10.90
N ILE A 371 -2.82 14.12 10.97
CA ILE A 371 -4.15 13.54 10.81
C ILE A 371 -4.91 14.26 9.70
N ILE A 372 -5.60 13.47 8.87
CA ILE A 372 -6.51 13.95 7.84
C ILE A 372 -7.89 13.42 8.17
N PHE A 373 -8.87 14.31 8.29
CA PHE A 373 -10.26 13.95 8.51
C PHE A 373 -11.07 14.30 7.25
N ARG A 374 -11.64 13.31 6.59
CA ARG A 374 -12.38 13.44 5.35
C ARG A 374 -13.85 13.09 5.56
N ALA A 375 -14.75 13.90 5.00
CA ALA A 375 -16.18 13.60 5.02
C ALA A 375 -16.86 14.08 3.73
N THR A 376 -17.95 13.43 3.35
CA THR A 376 -18.85 13.96 2.34
C THR A 376 -19.64 15.14 2.93
N LYS A 377 -20.08 16.06 2.09
CA LYS A 377 -20.77 17.29 2.51
C LYS A 377 -22.06 16.99 3.28
N ASP A 378 -22.83 16.02 2.84
CA ASP A 378 -24.04 15.56 3.51
C ASP A 378 -23.74 15.00 4.90
N PHE A 379 -22.77 14.10 5.00
CA PHE A 379 -22.33 13.53 6.29
C PHE A 379 -21.83 14.63 7.24
N TYR A 380 -21.02 15.56 6.73
CA TYR A 380 -20.51 16.68 7.53
C TYR A 380 -21.63 17.55 8.09
N ASP A 381 -22.62 17.92 7.23
CA ASP A 381 -23.73 18.78 7.66
C ASP A 381 -24.60 18.12 8.76
N GLU A 382 -24.78 16.79 8.69
CA GLU A 382 -25.56 16.03 9.67
C GLU A 382 -24.78 15.76 10.97
N ASN A 383 -23.44 15.60 10.92
CA ASN A 383 -22.63 15.12 12.03
C ASN A 383 -21.52 16.09 12.47
N LYS A 384 -21.66 17.37 12.14
CA LYS A 384 -20.65 18.42 12.39
C LYS A 384 -20.18 18.49 13.84
N ASP A 385 -21.11 18.46 14.80
CA ASP A 385 -20.79 18.59 16.23
C ASP A 385 -20.00 17.37 16.74
N TRP A 386 -20.32 16.18 16.20
CA TRP A 386 -19.57 14.97 16.49
C TRP A 386 -18.14 15.05 15.90
N MET A 387 -17.98 15.52 14.66
CA MET A 387 -16.65 15.70 14.05
C MET A 387 -15.80 16.69 14.88
N TYR A 388 -16.39 17.76 15.38
CA TYR A 388 -15.71 18.69 16.30
C TYR A 388 -15.30 18.02 17.61
N SER A 389 -16.14 17.13 18.15
CA SER A 389 -15.79 16.38 19.35
C SER A 389 -14.58 15.45 19.13
N ILE A 390 -14.46 14.86 17.95
CA ILE A 390 -13.28 14.08 17.54
C ILE A 390 -12.04 14.99 17.42
N GLY A 391 -12.16 16.17 16.78
CA GLY A 391 -11.08 17.15 16.70
C GLY A 391 -10.54 17.57 18.07
N LYS A 392 -11.44 17.85 19.02
CA LYS A 392 -11.07 18.14 20.43
C LYS A 392 -10.36 16.98 21.11
N LYS A 393 -10.83 15.75 20.86
CA LYS A 393 -10.26 14.53 21.43
C LYS A 393 -8.84 14.28 20.93
N ILE A 394 -8.57 14.53 19.65
CA ILE A 394 -7.25 14.43 19.06
C ILE A 394 -6.26 15.40 19.71
N GLY A 395 -6.71 16.59 20.10
CA GLY A 395 -5.93 17.54 20.87
C GLY A 395 -4.83 18.28 20.09
N LYS A 396 -4.85 18.19 18.76
CA LYS A 396 -3.96 18.93 17.85
C LYS A 396 -4.71 19.30 16.56
N PRO A 397 -4.20 20.27 15.76
CA PRO A 397 -4.80 20.62 14.47
C PRO A 397 -4.85 19.44 13.51
N VAL A 398 -5.93 19.32 12.76
CA VAL A 398 -6.23 18.23 11.81
C VAL A 398 -6.55 18.82 10.46
N LEU A 399 -5.97 18.28 9.39
CA LEU A 399 -6.35 18.64 8.03
C LEU A 399 -7.76 18.09 7.73
N LEU A 400 -8.70 18.97 7.42
CA LEU A 400 -10.09 18.63 7.11
C LEU A 400 -10.37 18.74 5.63
N GLU A 401 -10.86 17.66 5.01
CA GLU A 401 -11.36 17.64 3.63
C GLU A 401 -12.86 17.37 3.61
N ILE A 402 -13.63 18.27 2.97
CA ILE A 402 -15.04 18.06 2.71
C ILE A 402 -15.26 17.85 1.22
N LEU A 403 -15.68 16.64 0.86
CA LEU A 403 -16.00 16.25 -0.50
C LEU A 403 -17.42 16.69 -0.86
N PRO A 404 -17.64 17.36 -2.00
CA PRO A 404 -18.97 17.82 -2.40
C PRO A 404 -19.95 16.67 -2.65
N GLU A 405 -19.46 15.52 -3.05
CA GLU A 405 -20.23 14.30 -3.37
C GLU A 405 -19.46 13.05 -2.93
N ARG A 406 -20.22 11.97 -2.67
CA ARG A 406 -19.63 10.68 -2.32
C ARG A 406 -19.16 9.95 -3.59
N LYS A 407 -17.83 9.78 -3.71
CA LYS A 407 -17.18 9.03 -4.80
C LYS A 407 -16.72 7.63 -4.37
N HIS A 408 -16.69 7.37 -3.06
CA HIS A 408 -16.19 6.15 -2.46
C HIS A 408 -17.32 5.40 -1.74
N TYR A 409 -17.05 4.19 -1.27
CA TYR A 409 -17.99 3.44 -0.42
C TYR A 409 -18.17 4.09 0.97
N TRP A 410 -17.22 4.92 1.40
CA TRP A 410 -17.26 5.59 2.69
C TRP A 410 -17.88 6.99 2.60
N SER A 411 -18.53 7.40 3.68
CA SER A 411 -19.06 8.75 3.87
C SER A 411 -18.17 9.62 4.76
N CYS A 412 -17.38 8.98 5.63
CA CYS A 412 -16.44 9.64 6.53
C CYS A 412 -15.21 8.77 6.72
N LYS A 413 -14.04 9.39 6.84
CA LYS A 413 -12.75 8.71 6.98
C LYS A 413 -11.78 9.56 7.79
N ILE A 414 -11.02 8.93 8.69
CA ILE A 414 -9.88 9.54 9.36
C ILE A 414 -8.62 8.73 9.05
N ASP A 415 -7.55 9.42 8.64
CA ASP A 415 -6.25 8.86 8.31
C ASP A 415 -5.17 9.45 9.19
N PHE A 416 -4.26 8.61 9.65
CA PHE A 416 -3.10 8.97 10.44
C PHE A 416 -1.85 8.75 9.59
N ALA A 417 -1.05 9.78 9.40
CA ALA A 417 0.12 9.74 8.54
C ALA A 417 1.38 10.17 9.27
N ALA A 418 2.40 9.32 9.26
CA ALA A 418 3.76 9.75 9.57
C ALA A 418 4.35 10.47 8.35
N ILE A 419 5.19 11.47 8.57
CA ILE A 419 5.87 12.18 7.47
C ILE A 419 7.28 11.60 7.33
N ASP A 420 7.64 11.13 6.14
CA ASP A 420 8.97 10.57 5.87
C ASP A 420 10.05 11.68 5.80
N TYR A 421 11.31 11.27 5.77
CA TYR A 421 12.46 12.16 5.66
C TYR A 421 12.40 13.11 4.44
N LEU A 422 11.71 12.69 3.38
CA LEU A 422 11.52 13.47 2.15
C LEU A 422 10.24 14.34 2.18
N GLY A 423 9.58 14.47 3.34
CA GLY A 423 8.38 15.29 3.52
C GLY A 423 7.09 14.69 2.95
N ARG A 424 7.03 13.38 2.72
CA ARG A 424 5.87 12.70 2.13
C ARG A 424 5.13 11.86 3.16
N PRO A 425 3.78 11.83 3.17
CA PRO A 425 3.02 11.05 4.12
C PRO A 425 3.22 9.53 3.91
N ILE A 426 3.29 8.81 5.02
CA ILE A 426 3.15 7.36 5.14
C ILE A 426 1.84 7.12 5.87
N GLU A 427 0.78 6.79 5.14
CA GLU A 427 -0.51 6.48 5.75
C GLU A 427 -0.42 5.19 6.56
N ASN A 428 -0.76 5.26 7.83
CA ASN A 428 -0.71 4.20 8.81
C ASN A 428 -2.13 3.87 9.31
N PRO A 429 -2.56 4.20 10.56
CA PRO A 429 -3.91 3.90 10.99
C PRO A 429 -4.99 4.60 10.13
N THR A 430 -6.13 3.96 10.01
CA THR A 430 -7.31 4.55 9.36
C THR A 430 -8.60 3.98 9.95
N VAL A 431 -9.65 4.81 9.99
CA VAL A 431 -11.02 4.40 10.30
C VAL A 431 -11.96 4.99 9.25
N GLN A 432 -12.89 4.17 8.71
CA GLN A 432 -13.79 4.57 7.63
C GLN A 432 -15.21 4.08 7.90
N ILE A 433 -16.21 4.93 7.59
CA ILE A 433 -17.65 4.59 7.68
C ILE A 433 -18.15 4.18 6.31
N ASP A 434 -18.45 2.90 6.12
CA ASP A 434 -19.02 2.33 4.88
C ASP A 434 -20.53 2.19 5.03
N VAL A 435 -21.24 2.88 4.16
CA VAL A 435 -22.72 2.87 4.13
C VAL A 435 -23.28 2.09 2.93
N GLU A 436 -22.44 1.39 2.17
CA GLU A 436 -22.85 0.66 0.96
C GLU A 436 -22.73 -0.86 1.07
N SER A 437 -21.62 -1.33 1.66
CA SER A 437 -21.26 -2.76 1.56
C SER A 437 -22.20 -3.67 2.32
N GLY A 438 -22.83 -3.23 3.39
CA GLY A 438 -23.87 -4.01 4.10
C GLY A 438 -24.99 -4.46 3.15
N LYS A 439 -25.50 -3.55 2.34
CA LYS A 439 -26.53 -3.84 1.32
C LYS A 439 -25.96 -4.63 0.13
N ARG A 440 -24.75 -4.29 -0.34
CA ARG A 440 -24.14 -4.93 -1.52
C ARG A 440 -23.88 -6.42 -1.28
N PHE A 441 -23.48 -6.81 -0.08
CA PHE A 441 -23.19 -8.19 0.31
C PHE A 441 -24.36 -8.90 0.98
N ASP A 442 -25.53 -8.24 1.02
CA ASP A 442 -26.77 -8.75 1.65
C ASP A 442 -26.56 -9.17 3.10
N ILE A 443 -25.83 -8.37 3.86
CA ILE A 443 -25.60 -8.57 5.29
C ILE A 443 -26.81 -7.97 6.02
N THR A 444 -27.70 -8.81 6.56
CA THR A 444 -28.90 -8.35 7.24
C THR A 444 -28.89 -8.69 8.72
N TYR A 445 -29.59 -7.89 9.51
CA TYR A 445 -29.90 -8.19 10.91
C TYR A 445 -31.38 -7.89 11.20
N LEU A 446 -31.97 -8.68 12.12
CA LEU A 446 -33.32 -8.43 12.60
C LEU A 446 -33.30 -7.29 13.64
N GLY A 447 -33.96 -6.19 13.33
CA GLY A 447 -34.12 -5.02 14.20
C GLY A 447 -35.07 -5.28 15.37
N GLU A 448 -35.08 -4.39 16.34
CA GLU A 448 -36.03 -4.40 17.47
C GLU A 448 -37.50 -4.25 17.00
N ASP A 449 -37.70 -3.60 15.86
CA ASP A 449 -38.97 -3.40 15.16
C ASP A 449 -39.49 -4.68 14.45
N GLY A 450 -38.71 -5.77 14.50
CA GLY A 450 -39.03 -7.05 13.86
C GLY A 450 -38.83 -7.05 12.34
N LYS A 451 -38.14 -6.06 11.77
CA LYS A 451 -37.80 -5.97 10.34
C LYS A 451 -36.33 -6.24 10.10
N GLU A 452 -36.00 -6.62 8.88
CA GLU A 452 -34.62 -6.73 8.42
C GLU A 452 -34.04 -5.35 8.07
N HIS A 453 -32.80 -5.12 8.51
CA HIS A 453 -32.01 -3.93 8.27
C HIS A 453 -30.61 -4.29 7.80
N TYR A 454 -29.93 -3.37 7.14
CA TYR A 454 -28.52 -3.47 6.77
C TYR A 454 -27.65 -2.70 7.78
N PRO A 455 -26.56 -3.30 8.30
CA PRO A 455 -25.67 -2.59 9.20
C PRO A 455 -24.84 -1.55 8.46
N THR A 456 -24.45 -0.49 9.16
CA THR A 456 -23.33 0.36 8.78
C THR A 456 -22.03 -0.35 9.18
N ILE A 457 -20.99 -0.27 8.35
CA ILE A 457 -19.75 -0.99 8.58
C ILE A 457 -18.61 0.00 8.82
N LEU A 458 -17.84 -0.22 9.87
CA LEU A 458 -16.56 0.44 10.06
C LEU A 458 -15.43 -0.44 9.52
N HIS A 459 -14.57 0.14 8.72
CA HIS A 459 -13.29 -0.41 8.36
C HIS A 459 -12.23 0.30 9.18
N CYS A 460 -11.46 -0.44 9.94
CA CYS A 460 -10.34 0.07 10.70
C CYS A 460 -9.09 -0.76 10.43
N SER A 461 -7.99 -0.09 10.21
CA SER A 461 -6.67 -0.69 10.32
C SER A 461 -5.94 0.03 11.44
N PRO A 462 -5.80 -0.58 12.63
CA PRO A 462 -5.34 0.13 13.83
C PRO A 462 -3.92 0.69 13.73
N THR A 463 -3.08 0.08 12.89
CA THR A 463 -1.69 0.49 12.69
C THR A 463 -1.37 0.83 11.23
N GLY A 464 -2.28 0.52 10.30
CA GLY A 464 -1.93 0.39 8.90
C GLY A 464 -1.13 -0.89 8.64
N SER A 465 -0.56 -1.06 7.44
CA SER A 465 0.22 -2.27 7.16
C SER A 465 1.45 -2.38 8.06
N ILE A 466 1.77 -3.61 8.46
CA ILE A 466 2.92 -3.91 9.32
C ILE A 466 4.22 -3.35 8.70
N GLU A 467 4.36 -3.44 7.38
CA GLU A 467 5.50 -2.94 6.63
C GLU A 467 5.62 -1.40 6.72
N ARG A 468 4.49 -0.69 6.66
CA ARG A 468 4.47 0.78 6.79
C ARG A 468 4.76 1.24 8.22
N VAL A 469 4.36 0.47 9.23
CA VAL A 469 4.76 0.74 10.63
C VAL A 469 6.28 0.69 10.74
N ILE A 470 6.92 -0.38 10.24
CA ILE A 470 8.38 -0.50 10.25
C ILE A 470 9.02 0.64 9.44
N CYS A 471 8.44 0.99 8.29
CA CYS A 471 8.87 2.14 7.49
C CYS A 471 8.88 3.43 8.32
N SER A 472 7.78 3.74 8.99
CA SER A 472 7.62 4.96 9.81
C SER A 472 8.64 5.01 10.96
N LEU A 473 8.89 3.87 11.61
CA LEU A 473 9.91 3.77 12.66
C LEU A 473 11.33 4.04 12.12
N LEU A 474 11.68 3.49 10.95
CA LEU A 474 12.99 3.72 10.35
C LEU A 474 13.15 5.16 9.82
N GLU A 475 12.12 5.73 9.21
CA GLU A 475 12.13 7.12 8.74
C GLU A 475 12.26 8.10 9.92
N LYS A 476 11.53 7.86 11.02
CA LYS A 476 11.65 8.64 12.24
C LYS A 476 13.10 8.66 12.76
N THR A 477 13.75 7.49 12.82
CA THR A 477 15.15 7.44 13.30
C THR A 477 16.11 8.24 12.43
N ALA A 478 15.83 8.34 11.12
CA ALA A 478 16.63 9.14 10.19
C ALA A 478 16.38 10.65 10.36
N ILE A 479 15.14 11.05 10.67
CA ILE A 479 14.78 12.45 10.93
C ILE A 479 15.42 12.95 12.23
N GLU A 480 15.40 12.12 13.28
CA GLU A 480 15.85 12.47 14.63
C GLU A 480 17.36 12.22 14.87
N LEU A 481 18.10 11.82 13.84
CA LEU A 481 19.50 11.35 13.96
C LEU A 481 20.46 12.40 14.59
N ASP A 482 20.21 13.68 14.34
CA ASP A 482 21.01 14.77 14.89
C ASP A 482 20.64 15.12 16.35
N GLU A 483 19.50 14.65 16.84
CA GLU A 483 18.98 14.96 18.18
C GLU A 483 19.22 13.81 19.17
N LYS A 484 19.05 12.57 18.71
CA LYS A 484 19.20 11.37 19.57
C LYS A 484 19.73 10.16 18.82
N ALA A 485 20.26 9.20 19.59
CA ALA A 485 20.75 7.94 19.04
C ALA A 485 19.57 7.15 18.41
N PRO A 486 19.69 6.68 17.16
CA PRO A 486 18.62 5.96 16.47
C PRO A 486 18.37 4.60 17.15
N MET A 487 17.10 4.30 17.45
CA MET A 487 16.67 3.01 18.02
C MET A 487 15.20 2.73 17.69
N LEU A 488 14.82 1.46 17.74
CA LEU A 488 13.41 1.04 17.79
C LEU A 488 12.92 1.14 19.25
N PRO A 489 11.60 1.23 19.49
CA PRO A 489 11.06 0.99 20.83
C PRO A 489 11.65 -0.29 21.43
N THR A 490 11.97 -0.29 22.72
CA THR A 490 12.68 -1.41 23.37
C THR A 490 12.00 -2.75 23.10
N TRP A 491 10.66 -2.81 23.21
CA TRP A 491 9.88 -4.02 22.96
C TRP A 491 9.91 -4.53 21.51
N LEU A 492 10.22 -3.64 20.53
CA LEU A 492 10.40 -3.99 19.10
C LEU A 492 11.85 -4.25 18.72
N SER A 493 12.81 -3.92 19.58
CA SER A 493 14.22 -4.19 19.32
C SER A 493 14.45 -5.69 19.25
N PRO A 494 14.99 -6.26 18.15
CA PRO A 494 15.21 -7.70 18.05
C PRO A 494 16.05 -8.28 19.19
N ILE A 495 17.03 -7.52 19.64
CA ILE A 495 17.86 -7.81 20.81
C ILE A 495 17.71 -6.62 21.74
N GLU A 496 17.26 -6.86 22.98
CA GLU A 496 17.07 -5.81 23.99
C GLU A 496 18.33 -5.57 24.80
N VAL A 497 19.07 -6.66 25.10
CA VAL A 497 20.27 -6.62 25.91
C VAL A 497 21.41 -7.38 25.22
N ARG A 498 22.60 -6.78 25.18
CA ARG A 498 23.81 -7.46 24.71
C ARG A 498 24.86 -7.54 25.81
N ILE A 499 25.30 -8.76 26.10
CA ILE A 499 26.40 -9.06 26.99
C ILE A 499 27.68 -9.17 26.16
N ILE A 500 28.73 -8.44 26.51
CA ILE A 500 30.01 -8.43 25.82
C ILE A 500 31.05 -9.04 26.70
N THR A 501 31.65 -10.16 26.28
CA THR A 501 32.77 -10.79 27.02
C THR A 501 34.09 -10.09 26.72
N VAL A 502 34.91 -9.86 27.76
CA VAL A 502 36.28 -9.36 27.59
C VAL A 502 37.17 -10.45 26.96
N GLY A 503 37.01 -11.70 27.36
CA GLY A 503 37.77 -12.84 26.85
C GLY A 503 37.03 -14.16 27.09
N GLU A 504 37.67 -15.27 26.68
CA GLU A 504 37.14 -16.63 26.78
C GLU A 504 36.79 -17.02 28.23
N ASP A 505 37.62 -16.62 29.20
CA ASP A 505 37.46 -16.94 30.62
C ASP A 505 36.18 -16.33 31.24
N HIS A 506 35.53 -15.41 30.55
CA HIS A 506 34.29 -14.75 31.00
C HIS A 506 33.02 -15.35 30.39
N LYS A 507 33.15 -16.31 29.45
CA LYS A 507 31.98 -16.89 28.76
C LYS A 507 31.02 -17.62 29.70
N ASP A 508 31.52 -18.40 30.63
CA ASP A 508 30.67 -19.15 31.56
C ASP A 508 29.83 -18.20 32.42
N PHE A 509 30.42 -17.14 32.93
CA PHE A 509 29.70 -16.13 33.69
C PHE A 509 28.72 -15.33 32.81
N ALA A 510 29.09 -14.98 31.57
CA ALA A 510 28.17 -14.36 30.61
C ALA A 510 26.97 -15.27 30.29
N ASN A 511 27.18 -16.60 30.22
CA ASN A 511 26.08 -17.55 30.05
C ASN A 511 25.16 -17.63 31.26
N GLU A 512 25.67 -17.57 32.49
CA GLU A 512 24.82 -17.48 33.69
C GLU A 512 23.96 -16.23 33.69
N LEU A 513 24.52 -15.08 33.30
CA LEU A 513 23.78 -13.83 33.16
C LEU A 513 22.74 -13.89 32.02
N TYR A 514 23.11 -14.48 30.88
CA TYR A 514 22.19 -14.73 29.77
C TYR A 514 21.00 -15.56 30.24
N ASP A 515 21.21 -16.69 30.90
CA ASP A 515 20.14 -17.57 31.38
C ASP A 515 19.22 -16.84 32.35
N LYS A 516 19.76 -16.00 33.24
CA LYS A 516 19.00 -15.22 34.20
C LYS A 516 18.13 -14.16 33.49
N ILE A 517 18.67 -13.41 32.53
CA ILE A 517 17.96 -12.35 31.82
C ILE A 517 16.93 -12.97 30.88
N ASN A 518 17.27 -14.01 30.12
CA ASN A 518 16.38 -14.68 29.19
C ASN A 518 15.18 -15.35 29.88
N ALA A 519 15.37 -15.84 31.12
CA ALA A 519 14.27 -16.42 31.91
C ALA A 519 13.14 -15.42 32.23
N GLU A 520 13.43 -14.13 32.22
CA GLU A 520 12.47 -13.04 32.46
C GLU A 520 11.81 -12.51 31.17
N ASN A 521 11.86 -13.29 30.08
CA ASN A 521 11.32 -12.91 28.77
C ASN A 521 11.96 -11.62 28.18
N ILE A 522 13.27 -11.48 28.33
CA ILE A 522 14.07 -10.43 27.73
C ILE A 522 14.94 -11.04 26.63
N ARG A 523 14.93 -10.45 25.41
CA ARG A 523 15.76 -10.90 24.30
C ARG A 523 17.19 -10.44 24.50
N VAL A 524 18.02 -11.34 24.92
CA VAL A 524 19.44 -11.12 25.23
C VAL A 524 20.32 -11.96 24.33
N ASP A 525 21.53 -11.48 24.04
CA ASP A 525 22.56 -12.23 23.34
C ASP A 525 23.95 -12.01 23.97
N VAL A 526 24.94 -12.83 23.53
CA VAL A 526 26.30 -12.78 24.02
C VAL A 526 27.26 -12.54 22.84
N ASP A 527 28.04 -11.46 22.92
CA ASP A 527 29.15 -11.23 21.98
C ASP A 527 30.41 -11.89 22.47
N ASP A 528 30.57 -13.14 22.05
CA ASP A 528 31.64 -14.05 22.40
C ASP A 528 32.79 -14.09 21.37
N ARG A 529 32.76 -13.22 20.35
CA ARG A 529 33.74 -13.18 19.27
C ARG A 529 35.13 -12.83 19.81
N ASP A 530 36.17 -13.34 19.15
CA ASP A 530 37.58 -12.98 19.44
C ASP A 530 37.92 -11.61 18.81
N GLU A 531 37.36 -10.56 19.38
CA GLU A 531 37.51 -9.16 18.97
C GLU A 531 37.73 -8.25 20.18
N SER A 532 38.32 -7.06 19.96
CA SER A 532 38.47 -6.09 21.04
C SER A 532 37.12 -5.62 21.57
N VAL A 533 37.00 -5.40 22.88
CA VAL A 533 35.80 -4.89 23.55
C VAL A 533 35.28 -3.62 22.86
N GLY A 534 36.16 -2.69 22.51
CA GLY A 534 35.77 -1.45 21.82
C GLY A 534 35.13 -1.70 20.44
N LYS A 535 35.56 -2.77 19.71
CA LYS A 535 34.92 -3.15 18.44
C LYS A 535 33.55 -3.80 18.68
N LYS A 536 33.43 -4.66 19.67
CA LYS A 536 32.17 -5.30 20.07
C LYS A 536 31.13 -4.26 20.50
N ILE A 537 31.52 -3.27 21.32
CA ILE A 537 30.62 -2.14 21.71
C ILE A 537 30.18 -1.34 20.49
N ARG A 538 31.10 -1.02 19.55
CA ARG A 538 30.77 -0.28 18.35
C ARG A 538 29.79 -1.05 17.47
N ASN A 539 29.96 -2.35 17.31
CA ASN A 539 29.05 -3.21 16.57
C ASN A 539 27.66 -3.23 17.21
N ALA A 540 27.58 -3.40 18.54
CA ALA A 540 26.32 -3.34 19.28
C ALA A 540 25.61 -1.98 19.12
N ALA A 541 26.37 -0.89 19.17
CA ALA A 541 25.84 0.45 18.90
C ALA A 541 25.32 0.60 17.47
N THR A 542 26.00 0.02 16.48
CA THR A 542 25.56 0.01 15.08
C THR A 542 24.29 -0.81 14.89
N GLU A 543 24.08 -1.88 15.66
CA GLU A 543 22.85 -2.70 15.63
C GLU A 543 21.68 -2.09 16.42
N TRP A 544 21.86 -0.94 17.03
CA TRP A 544 20.87 -0.23 17.84
C TRP A 544 20.41 -0.97 19.10
N ILE A 545 21.30 -1.73 19.72
CA ILE A 545 20.98 -2.48 20.95
C ILE A 545 20.64 -1.48 22.08
N PRO A 546 19.48 -1.61 22.75
CA PRO A 546 19.04 -0.73 23.82
C PRO A 546 19.97 -0.72 25.04
N TYR A 547 20.39 -1.91 25.49
CA TYR A 547 21.23 -2.05 26.68
C TYR A 547 22.47 -2.89 26.38
N ILE A 548 23.64 -2.35 26.66
CA ILE A 548 24.92 -2.99 26.37
C ILE A 548 25.77 -2.93 27.63
N PHE A 549 26.32 -4.06 28.06
CA PHE A 549 27.32 -4.10 29.14
C PHE A 549 28.42 -5.10 28.86
N VAL A 550 29.57 -4.87 29.51
CA VAL A 550 30.77 -5.67 29.36
C VAL A 550 30.95 -6.54 30.61
N VAL A 551 31.46 -7.75 30.43
CA VAL A 551 31.74 -8.70 31.48
C VAL A 551 33.23 -9.01 31.47
N GLY A 552 33.90 -8.60 32.53
CA GLY A 552 35.30 -8.86 32.86
C GLY A 552 35.46 -9.31 34.31
N ASP A 553 36.69 -9.35 34.80
CA ASP A 553 37.00 -9.78 36.18
C ASP A 553 36.33 -8.88 37.23
N ASN A 554 36.37 -7.57 37.05
CA ASN A 554 35.79 -6.61 38.01
C ASN A 554 34.27 -6.79 38.13
N GLU A 555 33.57 -6.95 37.01
CA GLU A 555 32.12 -7.15 36.97
C GLU A 555 31.74 -8.50 37.58
N LYS A 556 32.58 -9.54 37.38
CA LYS A 556 32.37 -10.85 37.97
C LYS A 556 32.54 -10.85 39.50
N GLU A 557 33.48 -10.05 40.02
CA GLU A 557 33.69 -9.92 41.46
C GLU A 557 32.66 -9.01 42.15
N SER A 558 32.30 -7.90 41.52
CA SER A 558 31.38 -6.89 42.11
C SER A 558 29.90 -7.20 41.93
N GLY A 559 29.54 -7.90 40.86
CA GLY A 559 28.15 -8.07 40.45
C GLY A 559 27.45 -6.77 39.97
N VAL A 560 28.23 -5.72 39.73
CA VAL A 560 27.75 -4.41 39.22
C VAL A 560 28.33 -4.18 37.83
N PHE A 561 27.49 -3.80 36.90
CA PHE A 561 27.81 -3.63 35.49
C PHE A 561 27.61 -2.18 35.06
N SER A 562 28.59 -1.62 34.35
CA SER A 562 28.43 -0.32 33.69
C SER A 562 27.65 -0.48 32.39
N VAL A 563 26.32 -0.32 32.46
CA VAL A 563 25.39 -0.53 31.35
C VAL A 563 25.28 0.74 30.55
N THR A 564 25.55 0.65 29.25
CA THR A 564 25.24 1.73 28.31
C THR A 564 23.76 1.67 27.97
N VAL A 565 23.00 2.69 28.35
CA VAL A 565 21.57 2.87 28.02
C VAL A 565 21.47 3.73 26.77
N ARG A 566 21.02 3.14 25.67
CA ARG A 566 21.03 3.80 24.37
C ARG A 566 20.12 5.03 24.30
N GLU A 567 18.97 4.96 24.94
CA GLU A 567 17.95 6.04 24.93
C GLU A 567 18.51 7.35 25.51
N SER A 568 19.22 7.29 26.64
CA SER A 568 19.84 8.45 27.27
C SER A 568 21.27 8.73 26.77
N GLY A 569 21.91 7.75 26.14
CA GLY A 569 23.34 7.80 25.78
C GLY A 569 24.28 7.67 26.99
N GLU A 570 23.75 7.46 28.19
CA GLU A 570 24.51 7.42 29.43
C GLU A 570 24.99 6.01 29.79
N LYS A 571 25.99 5.95 30.65
CA LYS A 571 26.41 4.73 31.33
C LYS A 571 25.90 4.77 32.76
N VAL A 572 25.17 3.75 33.15
CA VAL A 572 24.58 3.63 34.47
C VAL A 572 25.11 2.34 35.12
N ASP A 573 25.66 2.47 36.33
CA ASP A 573 26.08 1.29 37.09
C ASP A 573 24.85 0.65 37.74
N MET A 574 24.60 -0.62 37.40
CA MET A 574 23.46 -1.38 37.90
C MET A 574 23.79 -2.87 38.04
N THR A 575 23.07 -3.53 38.90
CA THR A 575 23.06 -5.00 39.01
C THR A 575 22.23 -5.61 37.88
N VAL A 576 22.34 -6.91 37.65
CA VAL A 576 21.52 -7.59 36.65
C VAL A 576 20.02 -7.52 37.00
N ASP A 577 19.66 -7.53 38.29
CA ASP A 577 18.25 -7.45 38.73
C ASP A 577 17.65 -6.06 38.47
N GLU A 578 18.42 -5.00 38.64
CA GLU A 578 18.02 -3.64 38.30
C GLU A 578 17.88 -3.47 36.79
N LEU A 579 18.79 -4.03 35.98
CA LEU A 579 18.67 -4.03 34.52
C LEU A 579 17.40 -4.77 34.07
N ILE A 580 17.17 -5.97 34.60
CA ILE A 580 15.95 -6.76 34.29
C ILE A 580 14.70 -5.92 34.58
N LYS A 581 14.65 -5.31 35.77
CA LYS A 581 13.51 -4.47 36.15
C LYS A 581 13.31 -3.30 35.20
N GLU A 582 14.37 -2.61 34.80
CA GLU A 582 14.28 -1.48 33.89
C GLU A 582 13.77 -1.89 32.51
N VAL A 583 14.26 -3.00 31.94
CA VAL A 583 13.79 -3.53 30.66
C VAL A 583 12.32 -3.93 30.76
N LEU A 584 11.91 -4.63 31.80
CA LEU A 584 10.52 -5.03 32.02
C LEU A 584 9.57 -3.84 32.21
N ASP A 585 10.03 -2.77 32.88
CA ASP A 585 9.24 -1.53 33.02
C ASP A 585 9.05 -0.85 31.65
N LYS A 586 10.06 -0.87 30.75
CA LYS A 586 10.00 -0.33 29.39
C LYS A 586 9.16 -1.17 28.42
N THR A 587 9.02 -2.46 28.67
CA THR A 587 8.28 -3.40 27.80
C THR A 587 6.93 -3.81 28.38
N LYS A 588 6.55 -3.21 29.50
CA LYS A 588 5.33 -3.53 30.22
C LYS A 588 4.07 -3.44 29.34
N GLY A 589 3.32 -4.53 29.28
CA GLY A 589 2.06 -4.60 28.51
C GLY A 589 2.26 -4.87 27.01
N MET A 590 3.52 -4.90 26.53
CA MET A 590 3.83 -5.21 25.14
C MET A 590 4.01 -6.71 24.91
N PRO A 591 3.77 -7.22 23.70
CA PRO A 591 3.96 -8.63 23.39
C PRO A 591 5.42 -9.04 23.45
N TYR A 592 5.66 -10.30 23.81
CA TYR A 592 6.97 -10.90 23.81
C TYR A 592 7.06 -12.11 22.88
N ARG A 593 8.17 -12.23 22.18
CA ARG A 593 8.62 -13.43 21.47
C ARG A 593 10.12 -13.64 21.73
N GLY A 594 10.55 -14.87 21.90
CA GLY A 594 11.96 -15.21 22.08
C GLY A 594 12.81 -14.83 20.86
N LEU A 595 14.09 -14.62 21.08
CA LEU A 595 15.06 -14.32 20.02
C LEU A 595 15.21 -15.50 19.04
N PRO A 596 14.89 -15.35 17.73
CA PRO A 596 14.99 -16.44 16.75
C PRO A 596 16.39 -16.55 16.13
N LEU A 597 17.43 -16.31 16.93
CA LEU A 597 18.84 -16.35 16.54
C LEU A 597 19.64 -17.12 17.60
N PRO A 598 20.79 -17.73 17.24
CA PRO A 598 21.71 -18.25 18.23
C PRO A 598 22.11 -17.20 19.26
N LYS A 599 22.24 -17.60 20.53
CA LYS A 599 22.63 -16.67 21.59
C LYS A 599 24.04 -16.10 21.37
N ASP A 600 24.96 -16.94 20.92
CA ASP A 600 26.37 -16.58 20.70
C ASP A 600 26.54 -15.96 19.30
N ILE A 601 27.04 -14.74 19.25
CA ILE A 601 27.19 -14.00 17.98
C ILE A 601 28.20 -14.67 17.04
N SER A 602 29.23 -15.32 17.59
CA SER A 602 30.23 -16.03 16.78
C SER A 602 29.65 -17.14 15.90
N THR A 603 28.46 -17.65 16.24
CA THR A 603 27.79 -18.75 15.53
C THR A 603 26.72 -18.27 14.54
N ARG A 604 26.47 -16.95 14.44
CA ARG A 604 25.42 -16.39 13.60
C ARG A 604 25.84 -16.28 12.15
N ILE A 605 24.87 -16.50 11.28
CA ILE A 605 24.98 -16.20 9.85
C ILE A 605 24.70 -14.70 9.66
N ASN A 606 25.55 -14.04 8.88
CA ASN A 606 25.29 -12.69 8.39
C ASN A 606 24.41 -12.77 7.14
N PHE A 607 23.28 -12.06 7.13
CA PHE A 607 22.30 -12.02 6.03
C PHE A 607 22.47 -10.81 5.10
N GLN A 608 23.52 -10.02 5.30
CA GLN A 608 23.85 -8.86 4.44
C GLN A 608 24.53 -9.27 3.15
#